data_3f1fe694568788ff36f7c2a594323162
#
_entry.id   3f1fe694568788ff36f7c2a594323162
#
_cell.length_a   1.000
_cell.length_b   1.000
_cell.length_c   1.000
_cell.angle_alpha   90.00
_cell.angle_beta   90.00
_cell.angle_gamma   90.00
#
_symmetry.space_group_name_H-M   'P 1'
#
loop_
_entity.id
_entity.type
_entity.pdbx_description
1 polymer ?
#
loop_
_entity_poly.entity_id
_entity_poly.type
_entity_poly.pdbx_seq_one_letter_code
_entity_poly.pdbx_strand_id
1 'polypeptide(L)'
;MTALPDSIIQNGLFCCWKYEERNGRKTKVPYQPETGLGAKSNDPSSFVPYKTAVQASGYDGIGIGIFNGICAIDLDNCVSDSGYYTQTAAEIVALMHSYTEYSPSGNGLHILFSAKGFQYDTKRFYIMNHQAGIEVYVAGATNKYVTVTGNRCEDYEYGDRTQELQVLLDKFMRRPEVCAENAINAKNSDLSMEQLLQLAKSSKNGAAFTALWNGSLEGYSSPSEAKATGCCSGSGANRTPCSPFFLKSHAGSIWI
;
A
#
# COMPACT_ATOMS: atom_id res chain seq x y z
N MET A 1 3.33 -28.41 -7.38
CA MET A 1 2.68 -27.15 -7.01
C MET A 1 1.37 -27.53 -6.36
N THR A 2 1.17 -27.19 -5.12
CA THR A 2 -0.14 -27.24 -4.48
C THR A 2 -1.00 -26.21 -5.22
N ALA A 3 -2.17 -26.61 -5.72
CA ALA A 3 -3.03 -25.71 -6.49
C ALA A 3 -3.66 -24.66 -5.57
N LEU A 4 -3.98 -23.49 -6.10
CA LEU A 4 -4.85 -22.53 -5.42
C LEU A 4 -6.19 -23.19 -5.10
N PRO A 5 -6.90 -22.78 -4.01
CA PRO A 5 -8.25 -23.26 -3.72
C PRO A 5 -9.20 -23.07 -4.90
N ASP A 6 -10.07 -24.06 -5.13
CA ASP A 6 -11.04 -24.03 -6.25
C ASP A 6 -11.92 -22.78 -6.23
N SER A 7 -12.30 -22.32 -5.04
CA SER A 7 -13.09 -21.09 -4.87
C SER A 7 -12.36 -19.84 -5.36
N ILE A 8 -11.05 -19.78 -5.20
CA ILE A 8 -10.21 -18.69 -5.74
C ILE A 8 -10.07 -18.83 -7.25
N ILE A 9 -9.84 -20.05 -7.76
CA ILE A 9 -9.72 -20.33 -9.20
C ILE A 9 -11.00 -19.97 -9.97
N GLN A 10 -12.15 -20.28 -9.40
CA GLN A 10 -13.46 -20.07 -10.04
C GLN A 10 -13.91 -18.59 -10.01
N ASN A 11 -13.61 -17.87 -8.93
CA ASN A 11 -14.10 -16.50 -8.72
C ASN A 11 -13.04 -15.43 -9.00
N GLY A 12 -11.77 -15.82 -9.07
CA GLY A 12 -10.65 -14.91 -9.28
C GLY A 12 -10.49 -14.45 -10.74
N LEU A 13 -9.97 -13.26 -10.88
CA LEU A 13 -9.47 -12.72 -12.14
C LEU A 13 -7.95 -12.56 -12.04
N PHE A 14 -7.23 -13.04 -13.05
CA PHE A 14 -5.78 -13.21 -12.99
C PHE A 14 -5.07 -12.41 -14.07
N CYS A 15 -3.85 -12.00 -13.77
CA CYS A 15 -2.90 -11.45 -14.74
C CYS A 15 -1.59 -12.26 -14.70
N CYS A 16 -0.72 -12.01 -15.64
CA CYS A 16 0.68 -12.41 -15.53
C CYS A 16 1.51 -11.26 -14.99
N TRP A 17 2.70 -11.53 -14.49
CA TRP A 17 3.63 -10.48 -14.10
C TRP A 17 5.06 -10.80 -14.50
N LYS A 18 5.87 -9.71 -14.67
CA LYS A 18 7.32 -9.80 -14.91
C LYS A 18 8.05 -8.89 -13.93
N TYR A 19 9.29 -9.27 -13.64
CA TYR A 19 10.21 -8.33 -13.03
C TYR A 19 10.66 -7.29 -14.04
N GLU A 20 10.50 -6.02 -13.69
CA GLU A 20 11.09 -4.90 -14.41
C GLU A 20 11.94 -4.07 -13.46
N GLU A 21 12.97 -3.46 -13.99
CA GLU A 21 13.72 -2.45 -13.27
C GLU A 21 13.04 -1.08 -13.49
N ARG A 22 12.55 -0.47 -12.41
CA ARG A 22 11.96 0.87 -12.42
C ARG A 22 12.63 1.72 -11.36
N ASN A 23 13.24 2.82 -11.78
CA ASN A 23 13.96 3.73 -10.88
C ASN A 23 15.01 3.02 -10.01
N GLY A 24 15.78 2.08 -10.61
CA GLY A 24 16.80 1.30 -9.90
C GLY A 24 16.25 0.25 -8.93
N ARG A 25 14.95 -0.05 -8.99
CA ARG A 25 14.30 -1.07 -8.15
C ARG A 25 13.64 -2.15 -9.00
N LYS A 26 13.87 -3.40 -8.62
CA LYS A 26 13.19 -4.56 -9.23
C LYS A 26 11.72 -4.58 -8.78
N THR A 27 10.80 -4.42 -9.73
CA THR A 27 9.35 -4.30 -9.48
C THR A 27 8.60 -5.38 -10.24
N LYS A 28 7.58 -5.97 -9.63
CA LYS A 28 6.68 -6.93 -10.27
C LYS A 28 5.59 -6.15 -11.01
N VAL A 29 5.64 -6.16 -12.33
CA VAL A 29 4.72 -5.40 -13.19
C VAL A 29 3.67 -6.32 -13.78
N PRO A 30 2.34 -6.00 -13.62
CA PRO A 30 1.27 -6.84 -14.14
C PRO A 30 1.06 -6.64 -15.64
N TYR A 31 0.77 -7.75 -16.33
CA TYR A 31 0.50 -7.84 -17.76
C TYR A 31 -0.76 -8.63 -18.06
N GLN A 32 -1.43 -8.24 -19.13
CA GLN A 32 -2.55 -8.97 -19.71
C GLN A 32 -1.98 -10.21 -20.45
N PRO A 33 -2.37 -11.44 -20.07
CA PRO A 33 -1.78 -12.65 -20.65
C PRO A 33 -1.97 -12.78 -22.18
N GLU A 34 -3.10 -12.32 -22.70
CA GLU A 34 -3.48 -12.48 -24.10
C GLU A 34 -2.86 -11.43 -25.02
N THR A 35 -2.68 -10.21 -24.53
CA THR A 35 -2.23 -9.08 -25.37
C THR A 35 -0.77 -8.69 -25.12
N GLY A 36 -0.21 -9.09 -23.99
CA GLY A 36 1.11 -8.65 -23.55
C GLY A 36 1.18 -7.18 -23.12
N LEU A 37 0.06 -6.46 -23.08
CA LEU A 37 -0.01 -5.10 -22.61
C LEU A 37 -0.02 -5.06 -21.07
N GLY A 38 0.34 -3.91 -20.49
CA GLY A 38 0.25 -3.71 -19.04
C GLY A 38 -1.19 -3.90 -18.55
N ALA A 39 -1.36 -4.69 -17.48
CA ALA A 39 -2.65 -4.82 -16.82
C ALA A 39 -2.88 -3.66 -15.84
N LYS A 40 -4.10 -3.15 -15.77
CA LYS A 40 -4.50 -2.07 -14.87
C LYS A 40 -5.15 -2.69 -13.64
N SER A 41 -4.53 -2.54 -12.47
CA SER A 41 -4.99 -3.15 -11.21
C SER A 41 -6.38 -2.68 -10.74
N ASN A 42 -6.92 -1.61 -11.32
CA ASN A 42 -8.26 -1.08 -11.06
C ASN A 42 -9.29 -1.42 -12.15
N ASP A 43 -8.91 -2.20 -13.15
CA ASP A 43 -9.75 -2.53 -14.29
C ASP A 43 -9.85 -4.05 -14.45
N PRO A 44 -10.97 -4.66 -14.02
CA PRO A 44 -11.19 -6.11 -14.13
C PRO A 44 -11.06 -6.64 -15.56
N SER A 45 -11.34 -5.81 -16.59
CA SER A 45 -11.26 -6.23 -18.00
C SER A 45 -9.83 -6.48 -18.48
N SER A 46 -8.82 -6.01 -17.74
CA SER A 46 -7.41 -6.30 -18.00
C SER A 46 -6.90 -7.60 -17.36
N PHE A 47 -7.80 -8.35 -16.72
CA PHE A 47 -7.53 -9.66 -16.11
C PHE A 47 -8.36 -10.75 -16.79
N VAL A 48 -7.91 -11.99 -16.67
CA VAL A 48 -8.50 -13.17 -17.35
C VAL A 48 -8.81 -14.27 -16.33
N PRO A 49 -9.59 -15.31 -16.72
CA PRO A 49 -9.75 -16.51 -15.88
C PRO A 49 -8.40 -17.22 -15.64
N TYR A 50 -8.31 -17.94 -14.52
CA TYR A 50 -7.10 -18.68 -14.11
C TYR A 50 -6.48 -19.53 -15.23
N LYS A 51 -7.32 -20.32 -15.93
CA LYS A 51 -6.87 -21.19 -17.01
C LYS A 51 -6.10 -20.45 -18.11
N THR A 52 -6.54 -19.26 -18.48
CA THR A 52 -5.86 -18.43 -19.49
C THR A 52 -4.53 -17.91 -18.95
N ALA A 53 -4.49 -17.44 -17.71
CA ALA A 53 -3.27 -16.90 -17.11
C ALA A 53 -2.15 -17.97 -16.98
N VAL A 54 -2.49 -19.20 -16.54
CA VAL A 54 -1.48 -20.26 -16.36
C VAL A 54 -0.98 -20.85 -17.66
N GLN A 55 -1.69 -20.68 -18.79
CA GLN A 55 -1.25 -21.12 -20.12
C GLN A 55 -0.33 -20.11 -20.80
N ALA A 56 -0.27 -18.88 -20.32
CA ALA A 56 0.59 -17.86 -20.88
C ALA A 56 2.06 -18.12 -20.56
N SER A 57 2.92 -17.88 -21.53
CA SER A 57 4.37 -18.11 -21.43
C SER A 57 5.16 -16.80 -21.47
N GLY A 58 6.39 -16.82 -20.99
CA GLY A 58 7.29 -15.68 -21.02
C GLY A 58 7.03 -14.68 -19.92
N TYR A 59 6.41 -15.09 -18.82
CA TYR A 59 6.19 -14.32 -17.60
C TYR A 59 6.89 -14.99 -16.39
N ASP A 60 7.17 -14.21 -15.36
CA ASP A 60 7.80 -14.71 -14.14
C ASP A 60 6.78 -15.36 -13.17
N GLY A 61 5.48 -15.12 -13.39
CA GLY A 61 4.42 -15.75 -12.64
C GLY A 61 3.04 -15.14 -12.91
N ILE A 62 2.07 -15.55 -12.12
CA ILE A 62 0.70 -15.06 -12.18
C ILE A 62 0.35 -14.23 -10.93
N GLY A 63 -0.62 -13.36 -11.06
CA GLY A 63 -1.18 -12.58 -9.97
C GLY A 63 -2.69 -12.55 -10.02
N ILE A 64 -3.31 -12.28 -8.89
CA ILE A 64 -4.77 -12.18 -8.76
C ILE A 64 -5.17 -10.73 -8.49
N GLY A 65 -6.16 -10.25 -9.20
CA GLY A 65 -6.78 -8.93 -8.95
C GLY A 65 -7.68 -8.95 -7.72
N ILE A 66 -7.69 -7.87 -6.98
CA ILE A 66 -8.51 -7.70 -5.79
C ILE A 66 -9.93 -7.30 -6.21
N PHE A 67 -10.66 -8.28 -6.76
CA PHE A 67 -12.01 -8.15 -7.30
C PHE A 67 -12.94 -9.23 -6.73
N ASN A 68 -14.23 -9.14 -7.02
CA ASN A 68 -15.22 -10.17 -6.71
C ASN A 68 -15.28 -10.61 -5.23
N GLY A 69 -14.93 -9.71 -4.30
CA GLY A 69 -14.89 -10.01 -2.88
C GLY A 69 -13.61 -10.70 -2.42
N ILE A 70 -12.65 -10.98 -3.31
CA ILE A 70 -11.32 -11.48 -2.95
C ILE A 70 -10.51 -10.36 -2.33
N CYS A 71 -9.94 -10.64 -1.17
CA CYS A 71 -9.07 -9.75 -0.41
C CYS A 71 -7.74 -10.44 -0.15
N ALA A 72 -6.72 -9.65 0.15
CA ALA A 72 -5.39 -10.17 0.47
C ALA A 72 -4.69 -9.36 1.57
N ILE A 73 -3.85 -10.03 2.33
CA ILE A 73 -2.83 -9.42 3.16
C ILE A 73 -1.48 -9.84 2.58
N ASP A 74 -0.59 -8.88 2.41
CA ASP A 74 0.81 -9.09 2.03
C ASP A 74 1.70 -8.74 3.22
N LEU A 75 2.49 -9.71 3.66
CA LEU A 75 3.40 -9.59 4.80
C LEU A 75 4.84 -9.68 4.29
N ASP A 76 5.52 -8.56 4.26
CA ASP A 76 6.88 -8.45 3.76
C ASP A 76 7.94 -8.88 4.78
N ASN A 77 8.98 -9.59 4.32
CA ASN A 77 10.17 -9.94 5.11
C ASN A 77 9.84 -10.56 6.48
N CYS A 78 8.84 -11.40 6.52
CA CYS A 78 8.30 -11.96 7.75
C CYS A 78 8.67 -13.44 7.97
N VAL A 79 9.39 -14.06 7.02
CA VAL A 79 9.85 -15.45 7.08
C VAL A 79 11.37 -15.47 7.09
N SER A 80 11.96 -16.12 8.09
CA SER A 80 13.41 -16.32 8.19
C SER A 80 13.89 -17.42 7.23
N ASP A 81 15.21 -17.49 6.98
CA ASP A 81 15.83 -18.57 6.19
C ASP A 81 15.55 -19.97 6.76
N SER A 82 15.27 -20.07 8.05
CA SER A 82 14.88 -21.31 8.71
C SER A 82 13.39 -21.62 8.64
N GLY A 83 12.61 -20.79 7.92
CA GLY A 83 11.16 -20.97 7.73
C GLY A 83 10.29 -20.49 8.90
N TYR A 84 10.87 -19.86 9.93
CA TYR A 84 10.09 -19.31 11.04
C TYR A 84 9.51 -17.95 10.72
N TYR A 85 8.27 -17.74 11.11
CA TYR A 85 7.59 -16.44 10.99
C TYR A 85 8.02 -15.48 12.09
N THR A 86 8.00 -14.18 11.79
CA THR A 86 8.04 -13.16 12.84
C THR A 86 6.82 -13.31 13.75
N GLN A 87 6.92 -12.84 15.00
CA GLN A 87 5.80 -12.90 15.95
C GLN A 87 4.53 -12.23 15.39
N THR A 88 4.66 -11.08 14.74
CA THR A 88 3.54 -10.35 14.11
C THR A 88 2.91 -11.18 12.99
N ALA A 89 3.72 -11.78 12.11
CA ALA A 89 3.19 -12.61 11.03
C ALA A 89 2.47 -13.86 11.56
N ALA A 90 3.06 -14.56 12.55
CA ALA A 90 2.43 -15.71 13.18
C ALA A 90 1.06 -15.34 13.81
N GLU A 91 0.98 -14.18 14.45
CA GLU A 91 -0.27 -13.70 15.04
C GLU A 91 -1.32 -13.38 13.97
N ILE A 92 -0.92 -12.72 12.86
CA ILE A 92 -1.84 -12.39 11.75
C ILE A 92 -2.33 -13.66 11.06
N VAL A 93 -1.44 -14.61 10.78
CA VAL A 93 -1.76 -15.90 10.16
C VAL A 93 -2.76 -16.67 11.03
N ALA A 94 -2.52 -16.74 12.33
CA ALA A 94 -3.41 -17.42 13.29
C ALA A 94 -4.78 -16.71 13.39
N LEU A 95 -4.79 -15.36 13.41
CA LEU A 95 -6.02 -14.58 13.45
C LEU A 95 -6.86 -14.78 12.18
N MET A 96 -6.24 -14.64 11.01
CA MET A 96 -6.95 -14.71 9.73
C MET A 96 -7.39 -16.11 9.38
N HIS A 97 -6.67 -17.15 9.79
CA HIS A 97 -7.01 -18.58 9.62
C HIS A 97 -7.57 -18.88 8.22
N SER A 98 -6.92 -18.39 7.17
CA SER A 98 -7.32 -18.49 5.78
C SER A 98 -6.16 -18.97 4.91
N TYR A 99 -6.44 -19.25 3.63
CA TYR A 99 -5.41 -19.70 2.68
C TYR A 99 -4.19 -18.80 2.74
N THR A 100 -3.05 -19.38 3.06
CA THR A 100 -1.77 -18.68 3.21
C THR A 100 -0.71 -19.37 2.35
N GLU A 101 0.09 -18.58 1.63
CA GLU A 101 1.17 -19.06 0.79
C GLU A 101 2.43 -18.20 0.95
N TYR A 102 3.57 -18.77 0.59
CA TYR A 102 4.81 -17.99 0.47
C TYR A 102 4.75 -17.03 -0.72
N SER A 103 5.23 -15.81 -0.53
CA SER A 103 5.44 -14.86 -1.61
C SER A 103 6.51 -15.37 -2.61
N PRO A 104 6.62 -14.80 -3.83
CA PRO A 104 7.62 -15.24 -4.81
C PRO A 104 9.07 -15.12 -4.36
N SER A 105 9.37 -14.26 -3.39
CA SER A 105 10.71 -14.15 -2.80
C SER A 105 11.03 -15.25 -1.78
N GLY A 106 9.99 -15.91 -1.23
CA GLY A 106 10.11 -16.91 -0.18
C GLY A 106 10.23 -16.34 1.24
N ASN A 107 10.48 -15.05 1.39
CA ASN A 107 10.66 -14.38 2.70
C ASN A 107 9.43 -13.59 3.18
N GLY A 108 8.34 -13.61 2.44
CA GLY A 108 7.06 -13.00 2.77
C GLY A 108 5.90 -13.98 2.64
N LEU A 109 4.72 -13.56 3.09
CA LEU A 109 3.49 -14.35 3.07
C LEU A 109 2.36 -13.57 2.41
N HIS A 110 1.52 -14.27 1.62
CA HIS A 110 0.25 -13.76 1.15
C HIS A 110 -0.88 -14.56 1.82
N ILE A 111 -1.84 -13.86 2.42
CA ILE A 111 -3.05 -14.46 2.99
C ILE A 111 -4.22 -14.05 2.10
N LEU A 112 -4.90 -14.99 1.47
CA LEU A 112 -6.09 -14.74 0.65
C LEU A 112 -7.34 -15.11 1.43
N PHE A 113 -8.35 -14.23 1.38
CA PHE A 113 -9.62 -14.41 2.08
C PHE A 113 -10.74 -13.64 1.38
N SER A 114 -11.98 -13.84 1.79
CA SER A 114 -13.08 -12.99 1.36
C SER A 114 -13.56 -12.08 2.47
N ALA A 115 -13.97 -10.86 2.10
CA ALA A 115 -14.66 -9.91 2.97
C ALA A 115 -15.64 -9.10 2.11
N LYS A 116 -16.64 -9.79 1.55
CA LYS A 116 -17.56 -9.19 0.59
C LYS A 116 -18.39 -8.08 1.23
N GLY A 117 -18.31 -6.88 0.64
CA GLY A 117 -19.06 -5.71 1.12
C GLY A 117 -18.42 -5.00 2.32
N PHE A 118 -17.22 -5.38 2.71
CA PHE A 118 -16.49 -4.70 3.79
C PHE A 118 -16.24 -3.22 3.43
N GLN A 119 -16.59 -2.33 4.35
CA GLN A 119 -16.39 -0.88 4.18
C GLN A 119 -15.04 -0.47 4.75
N TYR A 120 -14.06 -0.28 3.86
CA TYR A 120 -12.71 0.09 4.25
C TYR A 120 -12.58 1.60 4.43
N ASP A 121 -12.35 2.05 5.66
CA ASP A 121 -12.11 3.47 5.96
C ASP A 121 -10.62 3.83 5.84
N THR A 122 -10.21 4.36 4.69
CA THR A 122 -8.82 4.78 4.44
C THR A 122 -8.38 5.99 5.26
N LYS A 123 -9.31 6.70 5.90
CA LYS A 123 -8.97 7.78 6.85
C LYS A 123 -8.54 7.21 8.19
N ARG A 124 -9.17 6.12 8.62
CA ARG A 124 -8.91 5.44 9.88
C ARG A 124 -7.77 4.44 9.79
N PHE A 125 -7.62 3.76 8.66
CA PHE A 125 -6.67 2.67 8.49
C PHE A 125 -5.67 2.92 7.37
N TYR A 126 -4.46 2.41 7.54
CA TYR A 126 -3.46 2.33 6.47
C TYR A 126 -3.81 1.19 5.52
N ILE A 127 -3.63 1.38 4.21
CA ILE A 127 -3.58 0.27 3.25
C ILE A 127 -2.21 -0.41 3.33
N MET A 128 -1.16 0.40 3.49
CA MET A 128 0.23 -0.05 3.56
C MET A 128 0.84 0.52 4.84
N ASN A 129 1.18 -0.35 5.77
CA ASN A 129 1.94 0.00 6.97
C ASN A 129 3.40 -0.44 6.77
N HIS A 130 4.20 0.42 6.16
CA HIS A 130 5.61 0.13 5.86
C HIS A 130 6.47 -0.15 7.10
N GLN A 131 6.08 0.40 8.25
CA GLN A 131 6.80 0.21 9.52
C GLN A 131 6.63 -1.22 10.05
N ALA A 132 5.46 -1.80 9.80
CA ALA A 132 5.13 -3.16 10.21
C ALA A 132 5.34 -4.19 9.06
N GLY A 133 5.60 -3.75 7.82
CA GLY A 133 5.69 -4.62 6.65
C GLY A 133 4.36 -5.30 6.31
N ILE A 134 3.23 -4.61 6.53
CA ILE A 134 1.89 -5.15 6.33
C ILE A 134 1.16 -4.32 5.29
N GLU A 135 0.64 -4.99 4.25
CA GLU A 135 -0.26 -4.39 3.28
C GLU A 135 -1.60 -5.13 3.29
N VAL A 136 -2.72 -4.39 3.25
CA VAL A 136 -4.08 -4.96 3.28
C VAL A 136 -4.84 -4.50 2.05
N TYR A 137 -5.29 -5.45 1.25
CA TYR A 137 -6.00 -5.22 0.00
C TYR A 137 -7.43 -5.75 0.10
N VAL A 138 -8.40 -4.85 -0.06
CA VAL A 138 -9.83 -5.17 0.07
C VAL A 138 -10.55 -4.85 -1.23
N ALA A 139 -11.31 -5.80 -1.74
CA ALA A 139 -12.08 -5.64 -2.97
C ALA A 139 -13.08 -4.48 -2.87
N GLY A 140 -13.07 -3.62 -3.90
CA GLY A 140 -13.90 -2.41 -3.94
C GLY A 140 -13.33 -1.21 -3.19
N ALA A 141 -12.26 -1.39 -2.39
CA ALA A 141 -11.63 -0.30 -1.63
C ALA A 141 -10.19 -0.03 -2.06
N THR A 142 -9.46 -1.04 -2.53
CA THR A 142 -8.08 -0.91 -2.96
C THR A 142 -7.92 -1.37 -4.41
N ASN A 143 -7.27 -0.58 -5.24
CA ASN A 143 -7.04 -0.90 -6.65
C ASN A 143 -5.69 -1.60 -6.79
N LYS A 144 -5.61 -2.87 -6.37
CA LYS A 144 -4.37 -3.65 -6.31
C LYS A 144 -4.52 -5.03 -6.95
N TYR A 145 -3.39 -5.65 -7.22
CA TYR A 145 -3.27 -7.08 -7.45
C TYR A 145 -2.20 -7.63 -6.51
N VAL A 146 -2.24 -8.90 -6.24
CA VAL A 146 -1.20 -9.62 -5.49
C VAL A 146 -0.69 -10.78 -6.34
N THR A 147 0.61 -11.03 -6.29
CA THR A 147 1.20 -12.21 -6.94
C THR A 147 0.77 -13.47 -6.22
N VAL A 148 0.54 -14.57 -6.95
CA VAL A 148 0.18 -15.85 -6.36
C VAL A 148 1.16 -16.93 -6.82
N THR A 149 1.55 -17.79 -5.90
CA THR A 149 2.57 -18.83 -6.12
C THR A 149 2.00 -20.23 -6.09
N GLY A 150 0.89 -20.44 -5.41
CA GLY A 150 0.37 -21.76 -5.07
C GLY A 150 1.27 -22.53 -4.08
N ASN A 151 2.30 -21.89 -3.52
CA ASN A 151 3.19 -22.49 -2.52
C ASN A 151 2.58 -22.34 -1.12
N ARG A 152 1.51 -23.08 -0.88
CA ARG A 152 0.76 -23.09 0.38
C ARG A 152 1.65 -23.46 1.55
N CYS A 153 1.60 -22.69 2.62
CA CYS A 153 2.41 -22.91 3.82
C CYS A 153 1.58 -23.25 5.07
N GLU A 154 0.26 -23.01 5.05
CA GLU A 154 -0.65 -23.33 6.14
C GLU A 154 -1.82 -24.19 5.66
N ASP A 155 -2.33 -25.08 6.51
CA ASP A 155 -3.47 -25.94 6.17
C ASP A 155 -4.81 -25.29 6.54
N TYR A 156 -4.97 -24.01 6.16
CA TYR A 156 -6.19 -23.24 6.36
C TYR A 156 -6.95 -23.06 5.05
N GLU A 157 -8.27 -23.25 5.10
CA GLU A 157 -9.11 -23.07 3.94
C GLU A 157 -9.46 -21.60 3.69
N TYR A 158 -9.53 -21.23 2.41
CA TYR A 158 -10.02 -19.91 2.00
C TYR A 158 -11.48 -19.72 2.47
N GLY A 159 -11.78 -18.58 3.08
CA GLY A 159 -13.12 -18.30 3.57
C GLY A 159 -13.39 -16.83 3.84
N ASP A 160 -14.60 -16.54 4.32
CA ASP A 160 -14.95 -15.20 4.80
C ASP A 160 -14.23 -14.90 6.12
N ARG A 161 -13.60 -13.72 6.18
CA ARG A 161 -12.84 -13.23 7.34
C ARG A 161 -13.16 -11.76 7.61
N THR A 162 -14.40 -11.39 7.41
CA THR A 162 -14.85 -10.01 7.60
C THR A 162 -14.65 -9.52 9.03
N GLN A 163 -14.88 -10.38 10.04
CA GLN A 163 -14.71 -10.03 11.44
C GLN A 163 -13.23 -9.97 11.83
N GLU A 164 -12.45 -10.96 11.40
CA GLU A 164 -11.02 -11.05 11.64
C GLU A 164 -10.27 -9.88 10.98
N LEU A 165 -10.70 -9.48 9.78
CA LEU A 165 -10.18 -8.30 9.10
C LEU A 165 -10.35 -7.04 9.95
N GLN A 166 -11.53 -6.84 10.55
CA GLN A 166 -11.76 -5.68 11.42
C GLN A 166 -10.80 -5.68 12.63
N VAL A 167 -10.60 -6.84 13.27
CA VAL A 167 -9.66 -7.00 14.39
C VAL A 167 -8.22 -6.69 13.95
N LEU A 168 -7.81 -7.21 12.79
CA LEU A 168 -6.50 -6.95 12.21
C LEU A 168 -6.28 -5.46 11.96
N LEU A 169 -7.25 -4.80 11.33
CA LEU A 169 -7.17 -3.36 11.02
C LEU A 169 -7.06 -2.52 12.29
N ASP A 170 -7.86 -2.81 13.30
CA ASP A 170 -7.84 -2.07 14.56
C ASP A 170 -6.50 -2.26 15.31
N LYS A 171 -5.87 -3.43 15.19
CA LYS A 171 -4.63 -3.74 15.90
C LYS A 171 -3.38 -3.26 15.16
N PHE A 172 -3.28 -3.48 13.85
CA PHE A 172 -2.05 -3.32 13.09
C PHE A 172 -2.06 -2.19 12.07
N MET A 173 -3.25 -1.74 11.64
CA MET A 173 -3.37 -0.81 10.52
C MET A 173 -3.98 0.54 10.92
N ARG A 174 -4.25 0.76 12.20
CA ARG A 174 -4.85 2.00 12.67
C ARG A 174 -3.90 3.19 12.49
N ARG A 175 -4.41 4.25 11.89
CA ARG A 175 -3.70 5.53 11.83
C ARG A 175 -3.69 6.17 13.22
N PRO A 176 -2.64 6.94 13.59
CA PRO A 176 -2.68 7.75 14.80
C PRO A 176 -3.89 8.67 14.75
N GLU A 177 -4.65 8.70 15.82
CA GLU A 177 -5.72 9.69 15.97
C GLU A 177 -5.07 11.07 16.08
N VAL A 178 -5.43 11.97 15.15
CA VAL A 178 -5.09 13.38 15.29
C VAL A 178 -6.03 13.92 16.35
N CYS A 179 -5.53 14.05 17.58
CA CYS A 179 -6.32 14.64 18.67
C CYS A 179 -6.79 16.04 18.23
N ALA A 180 -8.10 16.24 18.20
CA ALA A 180 -8.73 17.53 17.84
C ALA A 180 -8.30 18.68 18.78
N GLU A 181 -7.80 18.37 19.97
CA GLU A 181 -7.22 19.34 20.91
C GLU A 181 -6.03 20.11 20.32
N ASN A 182 -5.23 19.48 19.44
CA ASN A 182 -4.14 20.16 18.76
C ASN A 182 -4.61 21.08 17.61
N ALA A 183 -5.81 20.86 17.06
CA ALA A 183 -6.38 21.72 16.03
C ALA A 183 -6.98 23.02 16.62
N ILE A 184 -7.39 23.00 17.89
CA ILE A 184 -7.94 24.19 18.58
C ILE A 184 -6.81 25.15 18.97
N ASN A 185 -5.64 24.62 19.36
CA ASN A 185 -4.47 25.45 19.70
C ASN A 185 -3.78 26.06 18.46
N ALA A 186 -3.95 25.48 17.28
CA ALA A 186 -3.41 26.05 16.02
C ALA A 186 -4.20 27.27 15.53
N LYS A 187 -5.45 27.49 16.00
CA LYS A 187 -6.24 28.67 15.65
C LYS A 187 -5.84 29.96 16.39
N ASN A 188 -5.03 29.84 17.44
CA ASN A 188 -4.60 30.97 18.29
C ASN A 188 -3.07 31.19 18.27
N SER A 189 -2.34 30.75 17.23
CA SER A 189 -0.95 31.16 17.09
C SER A 189 -0.92 32.55 16.45
N ASP A 190 -0.66 33.58 17.26
CA ASP A 190 -0.37 34.94 16.83
C ASP A 190 0.98 35.08 16.08
N LEU A 191 1.47 33.97 15.52
CA LEU A 191 2.71 33.93 14.75
C LEU A 191 2.48 34.55 13.36
N SER A 192 3.27 35.54 13.02
CA SER A 192 3.28 36.11 11.67
C SER A 192 3.79 35.05 10.64
N MET A 193 3.46 35.26 9.37
CA MET A 193 3.97 34.38 8.28
C MET A 193 5.50 34.29 8.30
N GLU A 194 6.19 35.39 8.63
CA GLU A 194 7.65 35.42 8.74
C GLU A 194 8.15 34.54 9.88
N GLN A 195 7.48 34.55 11.02
CA GLN A 195 7.82 33.70 12.16
C GLN A 195 7.60 32.22 11.84
N LEU A 196 6.51 31.87 11.12
CA LEU A 196 6.25 30.50 10.66
C LEU A 196 7.32 30.03 9.68
N LEU A 197 7.71 30.87 8.72
CA LEU A 197 8.80 30.57 7.78
C LEU A 197 10.14 30.38 8.49
N GLN A 198 10.45 31.21 9.48
CA GLN A 198 11.66 31.09 10.28
C GLN A 198 11.68 29.76 11.05
N LEU A 199 10.56 29.39 11.68
CA LEU A 199 10.41 28.09 12.36
C LEU A 199 10.58 26.90 11.40
N ALA A 200 9.96 26.96 10.21
CA ALA A 200 10.08 25.91 9.20
C ALA A 200 11.54 25.75 8.74
N LYS A 201 12.25 26.87 8.49
CA LYS A 201 13.66 26.88 8.10
C LYS A 201 14.61 26.38 9.19
N SER A 202 14.29 26.62 10.46
CA SER A 202 15.09 26.18 11.62
C SER A 202 14.77 24.76 12.09
N SER A 203 13.77 24.09 11.49
CA SER A 203 13.39 22.73 11.85
C SER A 203 14.44 21.70 11.41
N LYS A 204 14.33 20.45 11.90
CA LYS A 204 15.22 19.33 11.54
C LYS A 204 15.34 19.14 10.01
N ASN A 205 14.27 19.45 9.26
CA ASN A 205 14.22 19.34 7.80
C ASN A 205 14.28 20.72 7.12
N GLY A 206 14.75 21.74 7.82
CA GLY A 206 14.75 23.12 7.35
C GLY A 206 15.54 23.36 6.07
N ALA A 207 16.62 22.62 5.84
CA ALA A 207 17.39 22.68 4.60
C ALA A 207 16.58 22.20 3.40
N ALA A 208 15.89 21.06 3.52
CA ALA A 208 15.01 20.52 2.48
C ALA A 208 13.80 21.44 2.24
N PHE A 209 13.20 21.96 3.31
CA PHE A 209 12.13 22.95 3.21
C PHE A 209 12.61 24.22 2.46
N THR A 210 13.78 24.73 2.77
CA THR A 210 14.34 25.93 2.13
C THR A 210 14.62 25.70 0.65
N ALA A 211 15.15 24.53 0.28
CA ALA A 211 15.38 24.15 -1.11
C ALA A 211 14.07 24.12 -1.91
N LEU A 212 13.04 23.44 -1.38
CA LEU A 212 11.70 23.40 -1.99
C LEU A 212 11.04 24.77 -2.06
N TRP A 213 11.18 25.58 -1.02
CA TRP A 213 10.65 26.95 -1.00
C TRP A 213 11.27 27.83 -2.09
N ASN A 214 12.54 27.61 -2.39
CA ASN A 214 13.27 28.29 -3.46
C ASN A 214 13.08 27.64 -4.84
N GLY A 215 12.21 26.61 -4.97
CA GLY A 215 11.88 25.96 -6.23
C GLY A 215 12.85 24.86 -6.66
N SER A 216 13.77 24.43 -5.81
CA SER A 216 14.65 23.29 -6.11
C SER A 216 13.88 21.98 -5.94
N LEU A 217 13.94 21.13 -6.97
CA LEU A 217 13.39 19.76 -6.96
C LEU A 217 14.51 18.71 -6.89
N GLU A 218 15.73 19.12 -6.63
CA GLU A 218 16.89 18.22 -6.55
C GLU A 218 16.68 17.18 -5.43
N GLY A 219 16.87 15.92 -5.76
CA GLY A 219 16.64 14.79 -4.84
C GLY A 219 15.19 14.22 -4.85
N TYR A 220 14.29 14.77 -5.65
CA TYR A 220 12.93 14.25 -5.82
C TYR A 220 12.70 13.68 -7.21
N SER A 221 12.02 12.53 -7.30
CA SER A 221 11.74 11.87 -8.58
C SER A 221 10.59 12.53 -9.36
N SER A 222 9.78 13.34 -8.68
CA SER A 222 8.68 14.09 -9.30
C SER A 222 8.26 15.31 -8.49
N PRO A 223 7.62 16.32 -9.12
CA PRO A 223 7.02 17.45 -8.40
C PRO A 223 5.96 17.03 -7.37
N SER A 224 5.26 15.91 -7.60
CA SER A 224 4.26 15.38 -6.67
C SER A 224 4.89 14.80 -5.42
N GLU A 225 6.05 14.15 -5.54
CA GLU A 225 6.82 13.64 -4.40
C GLU A 225 7.39 14.78 -3.57
N ALA A 226 7.97 15.79 -4.21
CA ALA A 226 8.48 16.99 -3.56
C ALA A 226 7.38 17.71 -2.76
N LYS A 227 6.18 17.81 -3.33
CA LYS A 227 5.00 18.38 -2.70
C LYS A 227 4.55 17.61 -1.45
N ALA A 228 4.52 16.27 -1.52
CA ALA A 228 4.17 15.42 -0.39
C ALA A 228 5.18 15.57 0.76
N THR A 229 6.47 15.65 0.44
CA THR A 229 7.54 15.84 1.42
C THR A 229 7.50 17.22 2.07
N GLY A 230 7.22 18.26 1.29
CA GLY A 230 7.03 19.63 1.80
C GLY A 230 5.90 19.74 2.82
N CYS A 231 4.78 19.08 2.58
CA CYS A 231 3.66 18.99 3.53
C CYS A 231 4.03 18.25 4.84
N CYS A 232 4.94 17.27 4.77
CA CYS A 232 5.37 16.49 5.95
C CYS A 232 6.48 17.16 6.76
N SER A 233 7.24 18.10 6.18
CA SER A 233 8.37 18.77 6.83
C SER A 233 7.96 19.77 7.90
N GLY A 234 6.70 20.19 7.93
CA GLY A 234 6.13 21.10 8.93
C GLY A 234 5.75 20.46 10.26
N SER A 235 6.11 19.21 10.52
CA SER A 235 5.67 18.50 11.73
C SER A 235 6.76 18.28 12.78
N GLY A 236 7.07 19.32 13.52
CA GLY A 236 7.26 19.15 14.96
C GLY A 236 5.91 19.34 15.60
N ALA A 237 5.25 18.27 16.05
CA ALA A 237 4.10 18.22 16.95
C ALA A 237 2.70 18.69 16.49
N ASN A 238 2.46 19.23 15.29
CA ASN A 238 1.09 19.58 14.85
C ASN A 238 0.90 19.38 13.35
N ARG A 239 0.29 18.27 12.94
CA ARG A 239 -0.20 18.05 11.58
C ARG A 239 -1.56 18.73 11.43
N THR A 240 -1.62 19.91 10.83
CA THR A 240 -2.85 20.45 10.26
C THR A 240 -3.09 19.81 8.90
N PRO A 241 -4.36 19.44 8.54
CA PRO A 241 -4.67 19.05 7.17
C PRO A 241 -4.37 20.23 6.24
N CYS A 242 -3.62 19.97 5.17
CA CYS A 242 -3.27 20.95 4.16
C CYS A 242 -4.52 21.59 3.57
N SER A 243 -4.86 22.80 4.02
CA SER A 243 -5.64 23.70 3.18
C SER A 243 -4.73 24.19 2.06
N PRO A 244 -5.20 24.31 0.80
CA PRO A 244 -4.38 24.79 -0.29
C PRO A 244 -4.07 26.29 -0.05
N PHE A 245 -2.85 26.57 0.40
CA PHE A 245 -2.34 27.94 0.44
C PHE A 245 -1.79 28.32 -0.94
N PHE A 246 -2.38 29.35 -1.53
CA PHE A 246 -1.81 30.02 -2.70
C PHE A 246 -0.72 30.98 -2.24
N LEU A 247 0.53 30.69 -2.57
CA LEU A 247 1.62 31.65 -2.44
C LEU A 247 2.09 32.05 -3.85
N LYS A 248 1.92 33.32 -4.21
CA LYS A 248 2.52 33.90 -5.40
C LYS A 248 3.99 34.17 -5.12
N SER A 249 4.89 33.40 -5.73
CA SER A 249 6.29 33.79 -5.85
C SER A 249 6.47 34.68 -7.09
N HIS A 250 7.51 35.51 -7.13
CA HIS A 250 7.84 36.39 -8.26
C HIS A 250 8.23 35.66 -9.55
N ALA A 251 8.16 34.34 -9.60
CA ALA A 251 8.54 33.48 -10.73
C ALA A 251 7.45 32.48 -11.11
N GLY A 252 6.17 32.88 -11.10
CA GLY A 252 5.06 32.00 -11.54
C GLY A 252 4.37 31.28 -10.39
N SER A 253 3.08 30.98 -10.59
CA SER A 253 2.23 30.33 -9.58
C SER A 253 2.67 28.89 -9.33
N ILE A 254 3.18 28.60 -8.15
CA ILE A 254 3.46 27.25 -7.68
C ILE A 254 2.33 26.84 -6.74
N TRP A 255 1.67 25.73 -7.02
CA TRP A 255 0.72 25.11 -6.12
C TRP A 255 1.50 24.36 -5.03
N ILE A 256 1.29 24.67 -3.79
CA ILE A 256 1.78 23.92 -2.64
C ILE A 256 0.62 23.25 -1.91
#